data_ab5491a2674fd21cccf5468f5ecede8c
#
_entry.id   ab5491a2674fd21cccf5468f5ecede8c
#
_cell.length_a   1.000
_cell.length_b   1.000
_cell.length_c   1.000
_cell.angle_alpha   90.00
_cell.angle_beta   90.00
_cell.angle_gamma   90.00
#
_symmetry.space_group_name_H-M   'P 1'
#
loop_
_entity.id
_entity.type
_entity.pdbx_description
1 polymer ?
#
loop_
_entity_poly.entity_id
_entity_poly.type
_entity_poly.pdbx_seq_one_letter_code
_entity_poly.pdbx_strand_id
1 'polypeptide(L)'
;EVRINMESVMNGITSDFDEMSARRVNRVARVGGVAIWRLEAFDFPPDQVDREFDPVVKGATDLIIDLRGNPGGLVKTLEQLTGKLFDRDVKLGDMKGRKSTKPSMAKKRKNPFLGRVVVLVDSESGSAAEILARVLQLEQRAVVMGDRTAGSVMVGEMMMSAVQLMSASDELSILPYGFSVTVADIIMKDGQSLERVGVVPDDVLVPTQEDLAAGRDPVLARAATSLGATLDPVAAGKLFPLLWK
;
A
#
# COMPACT_ATOMS: atom_id res chain seq x y z
N GLU A 1 -34.90 20.69 22.60
CA GLU A 1 -33.67 19.91 22.74
C GLU A 1 -33.36 19.21 21.39
N VAL A 2 -32.42 19.77 20.61
CA VAL A 2 -32.00 19.15 19.35
C VAL A 2 -31.05 18.02 19.73
N ARG A 3 -31.51 16.78 19.68
CA ARG A 3 -30.64 15.60 19.80
C ARG A 3 -29.98 15.36 18.46
N ILE A 4 -28.71 15.75 18.34
CA ILE A 4 -27.91 15.39 17.18
C ILE A 4 -27.46 13.93 17.35
N ASN A 5 -27.81 13.11 16.38
CA ASN A 5 -27.37 11.71 16.34
C ASN A 5 -25.89 11.70 15.93
N MET A 6 -24.98 11.53 16.89
CA MET A 6 -23.53 11.41 16.65
C MET A 6 -23.19 10.29 15.67
N GLU A 7 -23.99 9.23 15.64
CA GLU A 7 -23.86 8.12 14.69
C GLU A 7 -24.11 8.60 13.25
N SER A 8 -25.06 9.49 13.02
CA SER A 8 -25.31 10.08 11.70
C SER A 8 -24.17 11.01 11.24
N VAL A 9 -23.56 11.76 12.16
CA VAL A 9 -22.42 12.61 11.88
C VAL A 9 -21.17 11.77 11.56
N MET A 10 -20.94 10.72 12.35
CA MET A 10 -19.84 9.77 12.10
C MET A 10 -20.03 9.01 10.79
N ASN A 11 -21.25 8.61 10.46
CA ASN A 11 -21.56 7.95 9.19
C ASN A 11 -21.36 8.88 7.99
N GLY A 12 -21.59 10.18 8.12
CA GLY A 12 -21.25 11.17 7.09
C GLY A 12 -19.76 11.28 6.84
N ILE A 13 -18.95 11.33 7.92
CA ILE A 13 -17.49 11.40 7.81
C ILE A 13 -16.89 10.12 7.24
N THR A 14 -17.41 8.95 7.65
CA THR A 14 -16.98 7.66 7.08
C THR A 14 -17.37 7.55 5.61
N SER A 15 -18.53 8.07 5.19
CA SER A 15 -18.97 8.09 3.80
C SER A 15 -18.01 8.92 2.91
N ASP A 16 -17.53 10.07 3.38
CA ASP A 16 -16.57 10.89 2.64
C ASP A 16 -15.20 10.19 2.52
N PHE A 17 -14.77 9.46 3.56
CA PHE A 17 -13.59 8.61 3.52
C PHE A 17 -13.77 7.43 2.57
N ASP A 18 -14.94 6.80 2.58
CA ASP A 18 -15.29 5.69 1.68
C ASP A 18 -15.36 6.17 0.21
N GLU A 19 -15.86 7.38 -0.06
CA GLU A 19 -15.83 7.97 -1.41
C GLU A 19 -14.41 8.29 -1.86
N MET A 20 -13.53 8.78 -0.99
CA MET A 20 -12.11 8.98 -1.31
C MET A 20 -11.39 7.67 -1.59
N SER A 21 -11.69 6.61 -0.82
CA SER A 21 -11.16 5.26 -1.03
C SER A 21 -11.72 4.63 -2.31
N ALA A 22 -13.00 4.81 -2.61
CA ALA A 22 -13.64 4.29 -3.82
C ALA A 22 -13.07 4.86 -5.13
N ARG A 23 -12.35 6.00 -5.07
CA ARG A 23 -11.63 6.57 -6.23
C ARG A 23 -10.31 5.87 -6.53
N ARG A 24 -9.78 5.06 -5.59
CA ARG A 24 -8.56 4.28 -5.77
C ARG A 24 -8.93 2.88 -6.24
N VAL A 25 -9.00 2.70 -7.54
CA VAL A 25 -9.34 1.41 -8.14
C VAL A 25 -8.06 0.63 -8.41
N ASN A 26 -7.90 -0.51 -7.75
CA ASN A 26 -6.85 -1.47 -8.07
C ASN A 26 -6.96 -1.91 -9.53
N ARG A 27 -5.87 -1.85 -10.26
CA ARG A 27 -5.83 -2.16 -11.69
C ARG A 27 -5.02 -3.42 -11.93
N VAL A 28 -5.53 -4.27 -12.82
CA VAL A 28 -4.88 -5.54 -13.18
C VAL A 28 -4.66 -5.61 -14.67
N ALA A 29 -3.47 -6.03 -15.06
CA ALA A 29 -3.10 -6.34 -16.44
C ALA A 29 -2.41 -7.71 -16.48
N ARG A 30 -2.27 -8.26 -17.70
CA ARG A 30 -1.53 -9.51 -17.93
C ARG A 30 -0.66 -9.40 -19.16
N VAL A 31 0.56 -9.96 -19.05
CA VAL A 31 1.47 -10.09 -20.18
C VAL A 31 2.03 -11.52 -20.16
N GLY A 32 1.56 -12.34 -21.08
CA GLY A 32 1.86 -13.79 -21.03
C GLY A 32 1.39 -14.43 -19.72
N GLY A 33 2.28 -15.13 -19.04
CA GLY A 33 2.03 -15.75 -17.72
C GLY A 33 2.17 -14.79 -16.53
N VAL A 34 2.57 -13.52 -16.75
CA VAL A 34 2.80 -12.55 -15.69
C VAL A 34 1.53 -11.77 -15.39
N ALA A 35 1.03 -11.82 -14.16
CA ALA A 35 0.02 -10.91 -13.66
C ALA A 35 0.69 -9.62 -13.18
N ILE A 36 0.07 -8.48 -13.47
CA ILE A 36 0.52 -7.17 -13.03
C ILE A 36 -0.62 -6.55 -12.23
N TRP A 37 -0.37 -6.32 -10.95
CA TRP A 37 -1.35 -5.74 -10.03
C TRP A 37 -0.87 -4.39 -9.54
N ARG A 38 -1.49 -3.32 -10.02
CA ARG A 38 -1.28 -2.00 -9.46
C ARG A 38 -2.19 -1.82 -8.27
N LEU A 39 -1.58 -1.91 -7.09
CA LEU A 39 -2.22 -1.74 -5.80
C LEU A 39 -2.11 -0.27 -5.39
N GLU A 40 -3.22 0.46 -5.49
CA GLU A 40 -3.23 1.91 -5.24
C GLU A 40 -3.13 2.28 -3.75
N ALA A 41 -3.66 1.44 -2.85
CA ALA A 41 -3.55 1.59 -1.39
C ALA A 41 -3.92 0.29 -0.65
N PHE A 42 -3.57 0.22 0.64
CA PHE A 42 -4.01 -0.85 1.56
C PHE A 42 -5.27 -0.43 2.34
N ASP A 43 -6.26 0.14 1.65
CA ASP A 43 -7.45 0.76 2.24
C ASP A 43 -8.70 -0.12 2.23
N PHE A 44 -8.65 -1.32 1.64
CA PHE A 44 -9.74 -2.28 1.69
C PHE A 44 -9.70 -3.16 2.97
N PRO A 45 -10.86 -3.65 3.43
CA PRO A 45 -10.96 -4.47 4.63
C PRO A 45 -10.09 -5.73 4.58
N PRO A 46 -9.45 -6.14 5.70
CA PRO A 46 -8.55 -7.30 5.74
C PRO A 46 -9.19 -8.63 5.33
N ASP A 47 -10.48 -8.81 5.58
CA ASP A 47 -11.26 -9.99 5.19
C ASP A 47 -11.53 -10.06 3.68
N GLN A 48 -11.34 -8.96 2.96
CA GLN A 48 -11.50 -8.89 1.51
C GLN A 48 -10.21 -9.22 0.74
N VAL A 49 -9.07 -9.43 1.42
CA VAL A 49 -7.78 -9.72 0.76
C VAL A 49 -7.87 -10.89 -0.22
N ASP A 50 -8.57 -11.98 0.13
CA ASP A 50 -8.74 -13.12 -0.78
C ASP A 50 -9.55 -12.74 -2.03
N ARG A 51 -10.59 -11.92 -1.87
CA ARG A 51 -11.41 -11.42 -2.98
C ARG A 51 -10.64 -10.50 -3.93
N GLU A 52 -9.76 -9.68 -3.40
CA GLU A 52 -8.96 -8.74 -4.18
C GLU A 52 -7.75 -9.44 -4.85
N PHE A 53 -7.09 -10.36 -4.13
CA PHE A 53 -5.82 -10.97 -4.57
C PHE A 53 -6.01 -12.23 -5.42
N ASP A 54 -6.91 -13.15 -5.05
CA ASP A 54 -6.99 -14.46 -5.72
C ASP A 54 -7.35 -14.36 -7.21
N PRO A 55 -8.24 -13.46 -7.67
CA PRO A 55 -8.49 -13.25 -9.09
C PRO A 55 -7.26 -12.74 -9.86
N VAL A 56 -6.43 -11.92 -9.21
CA VAL A 56 -5.20 -11.37 -9.83
C VAL A 56 -4.25 -12.49 -10.20
N VAL A 57 -4.00 -13.42 -9.28
CA VAL A 57 -2.99 -14.48 -9.46
C VAL A 57 -3.54 -15.75 -10.11
N LYS A 58 -4.86 -15.82 -10.35
CA LYS A 58 -5.49 -17.01 -10.95
C LYS A 58 -4.88 -17.31 -12.32
N GLY A 59 -4.18 -18.45 -12.45
CA GLY A 59 -3.54 -18.88 -13.70
C GLY A 59 -2.26 -18.10 -14.06
N ALA A 60 -1.76 -17.26 -13.16
CA ALA A 60 -0.47 -16.60 -13.35
C ALA A 60 0.67 -17.49 -12.84
N THR A 61 1.80 -17.46 -13.53
CA THR A 61 3.06 -18.10 -13.10
C THR A 61 3.91 -17.13 -12.28
N ASP A 62 3.81 -15.84 -12.58
CA ASP A 62 4.61 -14.76 -12.02
C ASP A 62 3.73 -13.55 -11.72
N LEU A 63 4.19 -12.69 -10.80
CA LEU A 63 3.44 -11.54 -10.32
C LEU A 63 4.33 -10.29 -10.25
N ILE A 64 3.84 -9.19 -10.79
CA ILE A 64 4.36 -7.85 -10.49
C ILE A 64 3.34 -7.14 -9.59
N ILE A 65 3.78 -6.71 -8.41
CA ILE A 65 3.01 -5.84 -7.52
C ILE A 65 3.53 -4.42 -7.71
N ASP A 66 2.73 -3.56 -8.34
CA ASP A 66 3.09 -2.17 -8.56
C ASP A 66 2.55 -1.32 -7.40
N LEU A 67 3.46 -0.89 -6.52
CA LEU A 67 3.20 -0.04 -5.35
C LEU A 67 3.56 1.42 -5.59
N ARG A 68 3.91 1.82 -6.81
CA ARG A 68 4.24 3.20 -7.13
C ARG A 68 3.04 4.11 -6.86
N GLY A 69 3.26 5.20 -6.14
CA GLY A 69 2.19 6.11 -5.72
C GLY A 69 1.29 5.57 -4.59
N ASN A 70 1.59 4.40 -4.01
CA ASN A 70 0.82 3.80 -2.93
C ASN A 70 1.23 4.39 -1.57
N PRO A 71 0.38 5.18 -0.89
CA PRO A 71 0.74 5.84 0.38
C PRO A 71 0.68 4.90 1.59
N GLY A 72 0.37 3.62 1.40
CA GLY A 72 0.17 2.65 2.47
C GLY A 72 -1.29 2.37 2.80
N GLY A 73 -1.64 2.29 4.08
CA GLY A 73 -2.98 2.03 4.57
C GLY A 73 -3.02 1.08 5.76
N LEU A 74 -4.01 0.21 5.82
CA LEU A 74 -4.31 -0.61 7.00
C LEU A 74 -3.25 -1.69 7.25
N VAL A 75 -2.65 -1.68 8.44
CA VAL A 75 -1.68 -2.70 8.87
C VAL A 75 -2.26 -4.12 8.79
N LYS A 76 -3.54 -4.28 9.12
CA LYS A 76 -4.21 -5.59 9.04
C LYS A 76 -4.36 -6.10 7.61
N THR A 77 -4.62 -5.23 6.65
CA THR A 77 -4.65 -5.58 5.23
C THR A 77 -3.26 -5.99 4.73
N LEU A 78 -2.21 -5.24 5.13
CA LEU A 78 -0.82 -5.62 4.88
C LEU A 78 -0.47 -7.00 5.44
N GLU A 79 -0.82 -7.29 6.72
CA GLU A 79 -0.58 -8.60 7.35
C GLU A 79 -1.24 -9.73 6.55
N GLN A 80 -2.50 -9.55 6.15
CA GLN A 80 -3.25 -10.55 5.40
C GLN A 80 -2.69 -10.75 3.98
N LEU A 81 -2.37 -9.65 3.27
CA LEU A 81 -1.80 -9.73 1.92
C LEU A 81 -0.41 -10.37 1.94
N THR A 82 0.44 -10.02 2.91
CA THR A 82 1.74 -10.67 3.06
C THR A 82 1.59 -12.18 3.26
N GLY A 83 0.59 -12.60 4.05
CA GLY A 83 0.31 -14.04 4.26
C GLY A 83 -0.13 -14.80 3.00
N LYS A 84 -0.54 -14.11 1.93
CA LYS A 84 -0.81 -14.70 0.59
C LYS A 84 0.45 -14.93 -0.24
N LEU A 85 1.58 -14.36 0.15
CA LEU A 85 2.84 -14.42 -0.59
C LEU A 85 3.86 -15.40 -0.02
N PHE A 86 3.52 -16.07 1.10
CA PHE A 86 4.41 -17.02 1.77
C PHE A 86 3.66 -18.31 2.16
N ASP A 87 4.39 -19.42 2.17
CA ASP A 87 3.91 -20.72 2.66
C ASP A 87 4.10 -20.92 4.17
N ARG A 88 4.54 -19.89 4.89
CA ARG A 88 4.81 -19.84 6.32
C ARG A 88 4.40 -18.51 6.95
N ASP A 89 4.34 -18.46 8.26
CA ASP A 89 4.22 -17.20 8.99
C ASP A 89 5.48 -16.34 8.80
N VAL A 90 5.30 -15.03 8.64
CA VAL A 90 6.39 -14.08 8.41
C VAL A 90 6.26 -12.90 9.35
N LYS A 91 7.39 -12.50 9.94
CA LYS A 91 7.47 -11.30 10.75
C LYS A 91 7.59 -10.07 9.83
N LEU A 92 6.69 -9.11 9.98
CA LEU A 92 6.76 -7.83 9.28
C LEU A 92 7.78 -6.90 9.93
N GLY A 93 7.83 -6.89 11.26
CA GLY A 93 8.73 -6.08 12.06
C GLY A 93 8.30 -6.07 13.52
N ASP A 94 8.99 -5.31 14.33
CA ASP A 94 8.63 -5.04 15.72
C ASP A 94 8.00 -3.63 15.81
N MET A 95 6.74 -3.56 16.20
CA MET A 95 6.07 -2.30 16.51
C MET A 95 6.61 -1.78 17.85
N LYS A 96 7.52 -0.83 17.79
CA LYS A 96 8.19 -0.21 18.94
C LYS A 96 7.43 1.04 19.35
N GLY A 97 6.53 0.88 20.31
CA GLY A 97 5.83 1.99 20.93
C GLY A 97 6.59 2.55 22.14
N ARG A 98 6.02 3.61 22.75
CA ARG A 98 6.63 4.28 23.89
C ARG A 98 6.84 3.38 25.12
N LYS A 99 5.93 2.44 25.36
CA LYS A 99 5.92 1.58 26.58
C LYS A 99 6.18 0.11 26.30
N SER A 100 6.05 -0.32 25.07
CA SER A 100 6.16 -1.75 24.72
C SER A 100 6.59 -1.93 23.27
N THR A 101 7.22 -3.09 23.02
CA THR A 101 7.52 -3.56 21.66
C THR A 101 6.73 -4.85 21.43
N LYS A 102 6.03 -4.93 20.30
CA LYS A 102 5.23 -6.10 19.93
C LYS A 102 5.54 -6.51 18.50
N PRO A 103 5.73 -7.81 18.20
CA PRO A 103 5.92 -8.26 16.84
C PRO A 103 4.62 -8.09 16.01
N SER A 104 4.76 -7.56 14.80
CA SER A 104 3.72 -7.61 13.77
C SER A 104 4.01 -8.81 12.88
N MET A 105 3.01 -9.67 12.70
CA MET A 105 3.15 -10.97 12.04
C MET A 105 2.11 -11.15 10.95
N ALA A 106 2.57 -11.52 9.76
CA ALA A 106 1.71 -12.07 8.73
C ALA A 106 1.56 -13.58 8.93
N LYS A 107 0.32 -14.02 9.14
CA LYS A 107 0.01 -15.45 9.21
C LYS A 107 -0.16 -16.02 7.83
N LYS A 108 0.40 -17.22 7.58
CA LYS A 108 0.16 -17.97 6.35
C LYS A 108 -1.34 -18.07 6.05
N ARG A 109 -1.69 -17.79 4.81
CA ARG A 109 -3.08 -17.94 4.33
C ARG A 109 -3.23 -19.18 3.45
N LYS A 110 -4.49 -19.54 3.17
CA LYS A 110 -4.82 -20.61 2.22
C LYS A 110 -4.40 -20.19 0.80
N ASN A 111 -3.92 -21.15 0.01
CA ASN A 111 -3.54 -20.97 -1.38
C ASN A 111 -2.57 -19.80 -1.59
N PRO A 112 -1.39 -19.80 -0.95
CA PRO A 112 -0.41 -18.75 -1.16
C PRO A 112 0.11 -18.79 -2.59
N PHE A 113 0.38 -17.62 -3.16
CA PHE A 113 1.06 -17.50 -4.45
C PHE A 113 2.56 -17.70 -4.24
N LEU A 114 3.11 -18.74 -4.86
CA LEU A 114 4.53 -19.12 -4.74
C LEU A 114 5.34 -18.92 -6.03
N GLY A 115 4.74 -18.37 -7.08
CA GLY A 115 5.44 -17.94 -8.29
C GLY A 115 6.43 -16.82 -8.02
N ARG A 116 7.27 -16.45 -9.00
CA ARG A 116 8.22 -15.32 -8.85
C ARG A 116 7.45 -14.02 -8.64
N VAL A 117 8.03 -13.12 -7.86
CA VAL A 117 7.43 -11.80 -7.57
C VAL A 117 8.45 -10.71 -7.82
N VAL A 118 8.01 -9.63 -8.45
CA VAL A 118 8.71 -8.35 -8.54
C VAL A 118 7.82 -7.29 -7.91
N VAL A 119 8.39 -6.37 -7.15
CA VAL A 119 7.69 -5.23 -6.55
C VAL A 119 8.22 -3.95 -7.16
N LEU A 120 7.32 -3.10 -7.66
CA LEU A 120 7.69 -1.77 -8.14
C LEU A 120 7.40 -0.74 -7.06
N VAL A 121 8.34 0.16 -6.83
CA VAL A 121 8.24 1.24 -5.84
C VAL A 121 8.74 2.56 -6.42
N ASP A 122 8.32 3.67 -5.82
CA ASP A 122 8.79 5.02 -6.12
C ASP A 122 8.82 5.89 -4.85
N SER A 123 9.20 7.15 -5.01
CA SER A 123 9.28 8.12 -3.90
C SER A 123 7.94 8.46 -3.23
N GLU A 124 6.82 8.04 -3.80
CA GLU A 124 5.47 8.18 -3.23
C GLU A 124 4.99 6.90 -2.55
N SER A 125 5.74 5.79 -2.69
CA SER A 125 5.45 4.55 -1.96
C SER A 125 5.73 4.75 -0.47
N GLY A 126 4.68 4.69 0.37
CA GLY A 126 4.78 5.00 1.81
C GLY A 126 4.21 3.91 2.72
N SER A 127 4.59 3.95 3.99
CA SER A 127 3.98 3.19 5.08
C SER A 127 3.85 1.68 4.81
N ALA A 128 2.65 1.12 4.73
CA ALA A 128 2.40 -0.30 4.48
C ALA A 128 3.04 -0.80 3.16
N ALA A 129 3.15 0.06 2.14
CA ALA A 129 3.83 -0.26 0.88
C ALA A 129 5.33 -0.48 1.09
N GLU A 130 5.97 0.37 1.89
CA GLU A 130 7.40 0.24 2.22
C GLU A 130 7.66 -1.01 3.04
N ILE A 131 6.79 -1.28 4.04
CA ILE A 131 6.91 -2.47 4.89
C ILE A 131 6.78 -3.74 4.03
N LEU A 132 5.78 -3.81 3.12
CA LEU A 132 5.64 -4.95 2.22
C LEU A 132 6.89 -5.13 1.36
N ALA A 133 7.34 -4.07 0.68
CA ALA A 133 8.52 -4.11 -0.18
C ALA A 133 9.76 -4.60 0.60
N ARG A 134 10.00 -4.05 1.81
CA ARG A 134 11.16 -4.43 2.63
C ARG A 134 11.08 -5.84 3.15
N VAL A 135 9.91 -6.30 3.60
CA VAL A 135 9.71 -7.69 4.03
C VAL A 135 10.01 -8.67 2.90
N LEU A 136 9.47 -8.41 1.70
CA LEU A 136 9.70 -9.27 0.54
C LEU A 136 11.18 -9.28 0.12
N GLN A 137 11.89 -8.15 0.24
CA GLN A 137 13.33 -8.03 0.00
C GLN A 137 14.14 -8.82 1.04
N LEU A 138 13.89 -8.60 2.35
CA LEU A 138 14.62 -9.26 3.43
C LEU A 138 14.41 -10.78 3.47
N GLU A 139 13.23 -11.24 3.07
CA GLU A 139 12.89 -12.66 2.98
C GLU A 139 13.29 -13.28 1.62
N GLN A 140 13.95 -12.50 0.73
CA GLN A 140 14.35 -12.90 -0.62
C GLN A 140 13.18 -13.46 -1.45
N ARG A 141 11.98 -12.95 -1.19
CA ARG A 141 10.74 -13.39 -1.83
C ARG A 141 10.46 -12.65 -3.12
N ALA A 142 10.92 -11.42 -3.25
CA ALA A 142 10.77 -10.61 -4.44
C ALA A 142 12.03 -9.77 -4.69
N VAL A 143 12.19 -9.35 -5.93
CA VAL A 143 13.10 -8.28 -6.34
C VAL A 143 12.32 -6.97 -6.28
N VAL A 144 12.86 -5.96 -5.60
CA VAL A 144 12.30 -4.62 -5.53
C VAL A 144 12.95 -3.75 -6.59
N MET A 145 12.16 -3.12 -7.46
CA MET A 145 12.64 -2.28 -8.57
C MET A 145 12.01 -0.89 -8.53
N GLY A 146 12.74 0.11 -8.99
CA GLY A 146 12.24 1.48 -9.14
C GLY A 146 13.10 2.52 -8.45
N ASP A 147 12.46 3.46 -7.74
CA ASP A 147 13.14 4.49 -6.96
C ASP A 147 12.99 4.23 -5.46
N ARG A 148 13.83 4.92 -4.66
CA ARG A 148 13.76 4.88 -3.20
C ARG A 148 12.37 5.32 -2.73
N THR A 149 11.82 4.61 -1.74
CA THR A 149 10.51 4.91 -1.18
C THR A 149 10.52 6.14 -0.26
N ALA A 150 9.33 6.60 0.16
CA ALA A 150 9.13 7.84 0.90
C ALA A 150 9.87 7.93 2.24
N GLY A 151 10.09 6.80 2.94
CA GLY A 151 10.61 6.80 4.30
C GLY A 151 9.60 7.34 5.31
N SER A 152 8.34 6.96 5.17
CA SER A 152 7.22 7.42 6.00
C SER A 152 6.46 6.22 6.55
N VAL A 153 6.99 5.58 7.60
CA VAL A 153 6.51 4.27 8.10
C VAL A 153 5.99 4.27 9.53
N MET A 154 5.98 5.45 10.19
CA MET A 154 5.47 5.53 11.55
C MET A 154 4.01 5.11 11.64
N VAL A 155 3.70 4.26 12.61
CA VAL A 155 2.32 3.81 12.87
C VAL A 155 1.55 4.93 13.54
N GLY A 156 0.49 5.41 12.87
CA GLY A 156 -0.44 6.40 13.39
C GLY A 156 -1.74 5.77 13.86
N GLU A 157 -2.32 6.31 14.92
CA GLU A 157 -3.70 6.06 15.30
C GLU A 157 -4.54 7.30 14.99
N MET A 158 -5.65 7.09 14.27
CA MET A 158 -6.63 8.15 13.99
C MET A 158 -7.54 8.30 15.20
N MET A 159 -7.58 9.52 15.74
CA MET A 159 -8.50 9.89 16.82
C MET A 159 -9.52 10.87 16.27
N MET A 160 -10.81 10.56 16.50
CA MET A 160 -11.93 11.43 16.11
C MET A 160 -12.52 12.08 17.36
N SER A 161 -12.86 13.36 17.26
CA SER A 161 -13.52 14.12 18.29
C SER A 161 -14.45 15.16 17.66
N ALA A 162 -15.21 15.86 18.48
CA ALA A 162 -16.08 16.93 18.01
C ALA A 162 -16.11 18.08 19.01
N VAL A 163 -16.17 19.31 18.50
CA VAL A 163 -16.39 20.51 19.29
C VAL A 163 -17.84 20.93 19.12
N GLN A 164 -18.49 21.21 20.23
CA GLN A 164 -19.82 21.82 20.25
C GLN A 164 -19.66 23.36 20.31
N LEU A 165 -20.22 24.01 19.32
CA LEU A 165 -20.20 25.47 19.22
C LEU A 165 -21.65 25.97 19.39
N MET A 166 -21.87 26.85 20.35
CA MET A 166 -23.13 27.61 20.51
C MET A 166 -22.99 28.94 19.77
N SER A 167 -23.89 29.21 18.84
CA SER A 167 -23.96 30.54 18.22
C SER A 167 -24.64 31.56 19.14
N ALA A 168 -24.52 32.84 18.83
CA ALA A 168 -25.24 33.93 19.56
C ALA A 168 -26.77 33.81 19.40
N SER A 169 -27.26 33.00 18.49
CA SER A 169 -28.70 32.66 18.27
C SER A 169 -29.15 31.35 18.91
N ASP A 170 -28.40 30.83 19.90
CA ASP A 170 -28.63 29.55 20.56
C ASP A 170 -28.68 28.34 19.61
N GLU A 171 -28.13 28.46 18.40
CA GLU A 171 -27.94 27.32 17.49
C GLU A 171 -26.71 26.51 17.91
N LEU A 172 -26.91 25.20 18.12
CA LEU A 172 -25.84 24.26 18.41
C LEU A 172 -25.27 23.72 17.11
N SER A 173 -24.01 24.00 16.84
CA SER A 173 -23.23 23.39 15.76
C SER A 173 -22.25 22.38 16.34
N ILE A 174 -22.14 21.21 15.69
CA ILE A 174 -21.13 20.21 16.02
C ILE A 174 -20.11 20.21 14.88
N LEU A 175 -18.87 20.56 15.22
CA LEU A 175 -17.74 20.50 14.28
C LEU A 175 -16.92 19.24 14.59
N PRO A 176 -17.04 18.18 13.79
CA PRO A 176 -16.18 17.01 13.93
C PRO A 176 -14.76 17.33 13.43
N TYR A 177 -13.77 16.79 14.10
CA TYR A 177 -12.38 16.85 13.66
C TYR A 177 -11.65 15.55 13.96
N GLY A 178 -10.67 15.22 13.13
CA GLY A 178 -9.79 14.10 13.32
C GLY A 178 -8.33 14.54 13.40
N PHE A 179 -7.54 13.80 14.15
CA PHE A 179 -6.10 13.95 14.18
C PHE A 179 -5.43 12.58 14.25
N SER A 180 -4.29 12.46 13.58
CA SER A 180 -3.45 11.27 13.63
C SER A 180 -2.31 11.48 14.60
N VAL A 181 -2.11 10.53 15.51
CA VAL A 181 -1.02 10.54 16.48
C VAL A 181 -0.09 9.36 16.17
N THR A 182 1.18 9.64 15.99
CA THR A 182 2.22 8.60 15.90
C THR A 182 2.34 7.87 17.23
N VAL A 183 2.14 6.55 17.22
CA VAL A 183 2.14 5.70 18.41
C VAL A 183 3.29 4.69 18.44
N ALA A 184 3.85 4.33 17.30
CA ALA A 184 4.95 3.37 17.20
C ALA A 184 5.80 3.58 15.95
N ASP A 185 7.05 3.15 16.04
CA ASP A 185 7.94 2.88 14.91
C ASP A 185 7.88 1.39 14.55
N ILE A 186 8.18 1.04 13.31
CA ILE A 186 8.37 -0.35 12.88
C ILE A 186 9.86 -0.61 12.69
N ILE A 187 10.40 -1.52 13.51
CA ILE A 187 11.77 -1.99 13.38
C ILE A 187 11.76 -3.28 12.57
N MET A 188 12.39 -3.25 11.42
CA MET A 188 12.43 -4.37 10.48
C MET A 188 13.27 -5.52 11.03
N LYS A 189 13.25 -6.69 10.35
CA LYS A 189 13.97 -7.91 10.79
C LYS A 189 15.48 -7.70 10.90
N ASP A 190 16.06 -6.80 10.11
CA ASP A 190 17.47 -6.41 10.15
C ASP A 190 17.82 -5.39 11.24
N GLY A 191 16.85 -5.04 12.09
CA GLY A 191 17.01 -4.08 13.18
C GLY A 191 16.93 -2.62 12.78
N GLN A 192 16.61 -2.32 11.52
CA GLN A 192 16.52 -0.94 11.02
C GLN A 192 15.09 -0.43 11.01
N SER A 193 14.94 0.88 11.26
CA SER A 193 13.72 1.62 10.96
C SER A 193 13.80 2.14 9.53
N LEU A 194 12.66 2.16 8.83
CA LEU A 194 12.56 2.77 7.50
C LEU A 194 12.19 4.25 7.58
N GLU A 195 11.83 4.76 8.76
CA GLU A 195 11.44 6.16 8.92
C GLU A 195 12.57 7.09 8.49
N ARG A 196 12.28 8.03 7.58
CA ARG A 196 13.23 8.94 6.93
C ARG A 196 14.33 8.28 6.09
N VAL A 197 14.30 6.95 5.95
CA VAL A 197 15.30 6.19 5.20
C VAL A 197 14.71 5.64 3.92
N GLY A 198 13.52 5.07 4.00
CA GLY A 198 12.86 4.38 2.90
C GLY A 198 13.51 3.05 2.54
N VAL A 199 12.91 2.37 1.58
CA VAL A 199 13.44 1.14 0.98
C VAL A 199 14.29 1.53 -0.23
N VAL A 200 15.53 1.08 -0.27
CA VAL A 200 16.37 1.17 -1.46
C VAL A 200 16.07 -0.05 -2.32
N PRO A 201 15.64 0.12 -3.58
CA PRO A 201 15.39 -1.00 -4.49
C PRO A 201 16.65 -1.83 -4.76
N ASP A 202 16.46 -3.11 -5.10
CA ASP A 202 17.54 -4.00 -5.56
C ASP A 202 18.00 -3.63 -6.97
N ASP A 203 17.06 -3.17 -7.81
CA ASP A 203 17.31 -2.66 -9.17
C ASP A 203 16.78 -1.24 -9.27
N VAL A 204 17.68 -0.26 -9.13
CA VAL A 204 17.34 1.17 -9.19
C VAL A 204 17.15 1.58 -10.64
N LEU A 205 15.93 1.96 -10.99
CA LEU A 205 15.57 2.43 -12.32
C LEU A 205 14.49 3.52 -12.22
N VAL A 206 14.85 4.73 -12.65
CA VAL A 206 13.95 5.89 -12.66
C VAL A 206 13.67 6.27 -14.11
N PRO A 207 12.40 6.51 -14.50
CA PRO A 207 12.08 7.01 -15.84
C PRO A 207 12.78 8.34 -16.11
N THR A 208 13.28 8.51 -17.33
CA THR A 208 13.84 9.79 -17.75
C THR A 208 12.73 10.81 -18.04
N GLN A 209 13.11 12.09 -18.18
CA GLN A 209 12.16 13.13 -18.58
C GLN A 209 11.52 12.80 -19.93
N GLU A 210 12.30 12.26 -20.88
CA GLU A 210 11.82 11.83 -22.19
C GLU A 210 10.86 10.64 -22.09
N ASP A 211 11.08 9.71 -21.16
CA ASP A 211 10.16 8.60 -20.91
C ASP A 211 8.82 9.12 -20.41
N LEU A 212 8.85 10.01 -19.42
CA LEU A 212 7.65 10.61 -18.86
C LEU A 212 6.87 11.41 -19.92
N ALA A 213 7.57 12.26 -20.69
CA ALA A 213 6.95 13.05 -21.75
C ALA A 213 6.34 12.20 -22.88
N ALA A 214 6.93 11.04 -23.17
CA ALA A 214 6.44 10.10 -24.17
C ALA A 214 5.44 9.07 -23.63
N GLY A 215 5.10 9.12 -22.32
CA GLY A 215 4.21 8.15 -21.68
C GLY A 215 4.77 6.73 -21.67
N ARG A 216 6.11 6.58 -21.63
CA ARG A 216 6.78 5.29 -21.54
C ARG A 216 6.96 4.88 -20.08
N ASP A 217 6.90 3.56 -19.81
CA ASP A 217 7.20 2.99 -18.49
C ASP A 217 8.34 1.96 -18.60
N PRO A 218 9.60 2.42 -18.51
CA PRO A 218 10.76 1.53 -18.58
C PRO A 218 10.86 0.62 -17.35
N VAL A 219 10.34 1.03 -16.19
CA VAL A 219 10.40 0.26 -14.94
C VAL A 219 9.52 -0.98 -15.04
N LEU A 220 8.26 -0.81 -15.46
CA LEU A 220 7.34 -1.93 -15.66
C LEU A 220 7.82 -2.86 -16.79
N ALA A 221 8.35 -2.31 -17.88
CA ALA A 221 8.92 -3.09 -18.99
C ALA A 221 10.11 -3.95 -18.51
N ARG A 222 11.02 -3.38 -17.69
CA ARG A 222 12.16 -4.08 -17.09
C ARG A 222 11.68 -5.21 -16.16
N ALA A 223 10.70 -4.95 -15.31
CA ALA A 223 10.12 -5.96 -14.41
C ALA A 223 9.50 -7.12 -15.19
N ALA A 224 8.70 -6.84 -16.23
CA ALA A 224 8.12 -7.88 -17.09
C ALA A 224 9.21 -8.73 -17.76
N THR A 225 10.26 -8.08 -18.30
CA THR A 225 11.38 -8.75 -18.94
C THR A 225 12.15 -9.65 -17.96
N SER A 226 12.36 -9.24 -16.71
CA SER A 226 13.02 -10.04 -15.68
C SER A 226 12.24 -11.32 -15.33
N LEU A 227 10.94 -11.33 -15.56
CA LEU A 227 10.05 -12.48 -15.42
C LEU A 227 9.84 -13.26 -16.74
N GLY A 228 10.57 -12.90 -17.80
CA GLY A 228 10.53 -13.59 -19.09
C GLY A 228 9.36 -13.18 -20.00
N ALA A 229 8.65 -12.11 -19.68
CA ALA A 229 7.60 -11.56 -20.55
C ALA A 229 8.17 -10.45 -21.44
N THR A 230 7.66 -10.35 -22.67
CA THR A 230 8.03 -9.29 -23.61
C THR A 230 7.05 -8.13 -23.46
N LEU A 231 7.53 -7.01 -22.96
CA LEU A 231 6.76 -5.78 -22.81
C LEU A 231 7.70 -4.59 -23.09
N ASP A 232 7.47 -3.86 -24.17
CA ASP A 232 8.23 -2.65 -24.45
C ASP A 232 7.74 -1.46 -23.59
N PRO A 233 8.58 -0.42 -23.36
CA PRO A 233 8.23 0.70 -22.49
C PRO A 233 7.00 1.50 -22.93
N VAL A 234 6.71 1.57 -24.24
CA VAL A 234 5.52 2.28 -24.77
C VAL A 234 4.26 1.49 -24.44
N ALA A 235 4.28 0.18 -24.68
CA ALA A 235 3.18 -0.71 -24.32
C ALA A 235 2.95 -0.74 -22.79
N ALA A 236 4.03 -0.76 -22.00
CA ALA A 236 3.98 -0.71 -20.55
C ALA A 236 3.29 0.57 -20.04
N GLY A 237 3.63 1.73 -20.59
CA GLY A 237 3.02 3.01 -20.21
C GLY A 237 1.52 3.09 -20.52
N LYS A 238 1.04 2.34 -21.51
CA LYS A 238 -0.39 2.28 -21.85
C LYS A 238 -1.22 1.40 -20.91
N LEU A 239 -0.59 0.47 -20.19
CA LEU A 239 -1.32 -0.39 -19.25
C LEU A 239 -1.86 0.41 -18.06
N PHE A 240 -1.04 1.31 -17.53
CA PHE A 240 -1.38 2.17 -16.39
C PHE A 240 -0.92 3.60 -16.68
N PRO A 241 -1.64 4.34 -17.53
CA PRO A 241 -1.27 5.72 -17.85
C PRO A 241 -1.10 6.55 -16.58
N LEU A 242 -0.01 7.32 -16.51
CA LEU A 242 0.19 8.30 -15.45
C LEU A 242 -0.90 9.37 -15.57
N LEU A 243 -1.72 9.48 -14.57
CA LEU A 243 -2.68 10.57 -14.45
C LEU A 243 -1.96 11.71 -13.73
N TRP A 244 -1.49 12.69 -14.49
CA TRP A 244 -1.01 13.95 -13.92
C TRP A 244 -2.20 14.61 -13.18
N LYS A 245 -2.06 14.78 -11.88
CA LYS A 245 -3.02 15.52 -11.06
C LYS A 245 -2.67 16.99 -11.02
#